data_52c62dc90a9be19c11ad0d870b1da083
#
_entry.id   52c62dc90a9be19c11ad0d870b1da083
#
_cell.length_a   1.000
_cell.length_b   1.000
_cell.length_c   1.000
_cell.angle_alpha   90.00
_cell.angle_beta   90.00
_cell.angle_gamma   90.00
#
_symmetry.space_group_name_H-M   'P 1'
#
loop_
_entity.id
_entity.type
_entity.pdbx_description
1 polymer ?
#
loop_
_entity_poly.entity_id
_entity_poly.type
_entity_poly.pdbx_seq_one_letter_code
_entity_poly.pdbx_strand_id
1 'polypeptide(L)'
;MDWKNILPQLYRSRIDTRFVPAQGKLAVGASKFGGRPDVPADFIWPVFETKTREDDHLKERPLAFLAQFDCAQLAPLDSEGLLPKEGVLSFFYELESQRWGYDPKDAGCAQVFRFEGPLAPAEFPAELEENFRLPELAAELSGATDAPDFQDACPALEYPWTANDYRIFDQARRELGMDYPANRSQLLGWPDMIQNNMTLQCELISRGYYLGGSWEKIPAEERSALRTPSVRDWQLLFQLDTVENGDFELMFGDCGRIYFYIRREDLAQRRFDRVWLIQQCS
;
A
#
# COMPACT_ATOMS: atom_id res chain seq x y z
N MET A 1 -20.85 -21.69 7.82
CA MET A 1 -20.13 -21.78 6.52
C MET A 1 -18.93 -22.71 6.67
N ASP A 2 -18.59 -23.49 5.66
CA ASP A 2 -17.36 -24.31 5.66
C ASP A 2 -16.17 -23.51 5.13
N TRP A 3 -15.58 -22.73 6.02
CA TRP A 3 -14.49 -21.81 5.68
C TRP A 3 -13.24 -22.52 5.15
N LYS A 4 -12.95 -23.75 5.56
CA LYS A 4 -11.80 -24.52 5.06
C LYS A 4 -11.87 -24.80 3.55
N ASN A 5 -13.08 -25.05 3.05
CA ASN A 5 -13.31 -25.29 1.62
C ASN A 5 -13.50 -24.01 0.81
N ILE A 6 -13.86 -22.91 1.47
CA ILE A 6 -14.16 -21.63 0.81
C ILE A 6 -12.95 -20.72 0.73
N LEU A 7 -12.17 -20.60 1.81
CA LEU A 7 -11.00 -19.72 1.84
C LEU A 7 -10.01 -19.92 0.68
N PRO A 8 -9.69 -21.14 0.26
CA PRO A 8 -8.81 -21.37 -0.89
C PRO A 8 -9.30 -20.74 -2.21
N GLN A 9 -10.60 -20.49 -2.34
CA GLN A 9 -11.18 -19.83 -3.53
C GLN A 9 -10.94 -18.33 -3.54
N LEU A 10 -10.54 -17.75 -2.40
CA LEU A 10 -10.23 -16.34 -2.23
C LEU A 10 -8.71 -16.07 -2.17
N TYR A 11 -7.89 -17.08 -2.33
CA TYR A 11 -6.45 -16.92 -2.31
C TYR A 11 -5.99 -15.98 -3.43
N ARG A 12 -5.00 -15.16 -3.12
CA ARG A 12 -4.34 -14.24 -4.04
C ARG A 12 -2.83 -14.46 -4.00
N SER A 13 -2.17 -14.17 -5.09
CA SER A 13 -0.72 -14.02 -5.12
C SER A 13 -0.30 -12.78 -4.35
N ARG A 14 0.74 -12.90 -3.52
CA ARG A 14 1.43 -11.79 -2.89
C ARG A 14 2.92 -11.92 -3.07
N ILE A 15 3.63 -10.81 -2.97
CA ILE A 15 5.09 -10.77 -2.99
C ILE A 15 5.54 -10.16 -1.66
N ASP A 16 6.04 -11.01 -0.76
CA ASP A 16 6.62 -10.56 0.49
C ASP A 16 7.89 -9.78 0.23
N THR A 17 8.06 -8.67 0.93
CA THR A 17 9.19 -7.76 0.78
C THR A 17 9.87 -7.57 2.12
N ARG A 18 11.17 -7.88 2.19
CA ARG A 18 12.01 -7.63 3.36
C ARG A 18 13.12 -6.67 2.99
N PHE A 19 13.26 -5.59 3.75
CA PHE A 19 14.32 -4.61 3.54
C PHE A 19 15.53 -4.93 4.43
N VAL A 20 16.69 -5.06 3.81
CA VAL A 20 17.93 -5.48 4.47
C VAL A 20 19.11 -4.59 4.07
N PRO A 21 20.14 -4.46 4.93
CA PRO A 21 21.35 -3.74 4.54
C PRO A 21 21.93 -4.27 3.23
N ALA A 22 22.22 -3.38 2.29
CA ALA A 22 22.77 -3.77 1.00
C ALA A 22 24.20 -4.28 1.15
N GLN A 23 24.54 -5.38 0.48
CA GLN A 23 25.91 -5.92 0.42
C GLN A 23 26.73 -5.22 -0.68
N GLY A 24 26.88 -3.90 -0.57
CA GLY A 24 27.56 -3.07 -1.56
C GLY A 24 26.61 -2.11 -2.28
N LYS A 25 27.09 -1.46 -3.35
CA LYS A 25 26.28 -0.51 -4.12
C LYS A 25 25.23 -1.25 -4.94
N LEU A 26 23.97 -0.84 -4.80
CA LEU A 26 22.89 -1.36 -5.61
C LEU A 26 23.00 -0.89 -7.06
N ALA A 27 22.62 -1.75 -7.99
CA ALA A 27 22.52 -1.39 -9.40
C ALA A 27 21.36 -0.41 -9.62
N VAL A 28 21.47 0.44 -10.65
CA VAL A 28 20.38 1.32 -11.07
C VAL A 28 19.17 0.45 -11.46
N GLY A 29 17.99 0.83 -10.95
CA GLY A 29 16.74 0.11 -11.15
C GLY A 29 16.52 -1.08 -10.20
N ALA A 30 17.49 -1.44 -9.35
CA ALA A 30 17.31 -2.51 -8.38
C ALA A 30 16.16 -2.23 -7.40
N SER A 31 15.49 -3.30 -6.94
CA SER A 31 14.47 -3.20 -5.91
C SER A 31 15.11 -2.80 -4.57
N LYS A 32 14.58 -1.71 -3.99
CA LYS A 32 15.11 -1.12 -2.75
C LYS A 32 14.08 -0.30 -1.98
N PHE A 33 14.36 -0.08 -0.71
CA PHE A 33 13.76 0.94 0.14
C PHE A 33 14.71 2.12 0.27
N GLY A 34 14.19 3.35 0.27
CA GLY A 34 14.96 4.55 0.51
C GLY A 34 16.13 4.78 -0.46
N GLY A 35 17.09 5.57 -0.02
CA GLY A 35 18.14 6.08 -0.88
C GLY A 35 17.60 7.05 -1.94
N ARG A 36 18.34 7.22 -3.02
CA ARG A 36 17.92 8.04 -4.15
C ARG A 36 17.08 7.21 -5.10
N PRO A 37 15.88 7.67 -5.55
CA PRO A 37 15.12 6.97 -6.56
C PRO A 37 15.86 6.96 -7.89
N ASP A 38 15.75 5.87 -8.63
CA ASP A 38 16.26 5.77 -9.99
C ASP A 38 15.16 6.22 -10.96
N VAL A 39 15.38 7.32 -11.67
CA VAL A 39 14.36 8.04 -12.44
C VAL A 39 14.85 8.39 -13.85
N PRO A 40 13.96 8.65 -14.82
CA PRO A 40 14.33 9.19 -16.12
C PRO A 40 14.82 10.65 -16.01
N ALA A 41 15.52 11.12 -17.03
CA ALA A 41 16.16 12.46 -17.03
C ALA A 41 15.18 13.64 -16.96
N ASP A 42 13.94 13.43 -17.35
CA ASP A 42 12.85 14.42 -17.31
C ASP A 42 11.95 14.30 -16.09
N PHE A 43 12.33 13.51 -15.10
CA PHE A 43 11.57 13.34 -13.87
C PHE A 43 11.44 14.67 -13.11
N ILE A 44 10.21 14.97 -12.72
CA ILE A 44 9.89 16.09 -11.82
C ILE A 44 9.52 15.50 -10.47
N TRP A 45 10.23 15.95 -9.43
CA TRP A 45 10.00 15.45 -8.07
C TRP A 45 8.57 15.78 -7.61
N PRO A 46 7.79 14.80 -7.12
CA PRO A 46 6.42 15.04 -6.70
C PRO A 46 6.37 15.86 -5.40
N VAL A 47 5.42 16.78 -5.36
CA VAL A 47 5.13 17.62 -4.19
C VAL A 47 3.67 17.51 -3.81
N PHE A 48 3.37 17.80 -2.54
CA PHE A 48 2.02 17.88 -2.03
C PHE A 48 1.84 19.14 -1.18
N GLU A 49 0.79 19.90 -1.45
CA GLU A 49 0.49 21.12 -0.71
C GLU A 49 -0.24 20.78 0.59
N THR A 50 0.40 21.01 1.72
CA THR A 50 -0.14 20.63 3.04
C THR A 50 0.41 21.51 4.16
N LYS A 51 -0.27 21.41 5.32
CA LYS A 51 0.20 21.91 6.63
C LYS A 51 0.64 20.73 7.48
N THR A 52 1.54 20.99 8.43
CA THR A 52 1.95 20.00 9.43
C THR A 52 1.53 20.43 10.84
N ARG A 53 1.86 19.65 11.85
CA ARG A 53 1.64 20.04 13.25
C ARG A 53 2.56 21.18 13.67
N GLU A 54 3.76 21.25 13.07
CA GLU A 54 4.80 22.22 13.42
C GLU A 54 4.72 23.47 12.56
N ASP A 55 4.15 23.38 11.36
CA ASP A 55 4.01 24.47 10.40
C ASP A 55 2.57 24.57 9.90
N ASP A 56 1.80 25.54 10.44
CA ASP A 56 0.40 25.80 10.05
C ASP A 56 0.27 26.54 8.70
N HIS A 57 1.37 26.79 8.01
CA HIS A 57 1.34 27.38 6.67
C HIS A 57 1.15 26.31 5.61
N LEU A 58 0.22 26.57 4.69
CA LEU A 58 0.02 25.76 3.52
C LEU A 58 1.19 25.98 2.55
N LYS A 59 1.96 24.94 2.28
CA LYS A 59 3.08 24.99 1.32
C LYS A 59 3.28 23.66 0.61
N GLU A 60 3.88 23.71 -0.56
CA GLU A 60 4.33 22.51 -1.26
C GLU A 60 5.49 21.85 -0.50
N ARG A 61 5.35 20.56 -0.24
CA ARG A 61 6.34 19.71 0.42
C ARG A 61 6.71 18.57 -0.50
N PRO A 62 8.01 18.31 -0.74
CA PRO A 62 8.44 17.16 -1.53
C PRO A 62 8.01 15.86 -0.86
N LEU A 63 7.50 14.91 -1.64
CA LEU A 63 7.23 13.56 -1.15
C LEU A 63 8.55 12.84 -0.88
N ALA A 64 8.63 12.10 0.22
CA ALA A 64 9.74 11.20 0.46
C ALA A 64 9.65 10.00 -0.50
N PHE A 65 10.79 9.59 -1.03
CA PHE A 65 10.89 8.34 -1.77
C PHE A 65 10.92 7.16 -0.79
N LEU A 66 9.94 6.28 -0.88
CA LEU A 66 9.81 5.13 0.02
C LEU A 66 10.54 3.90 -0.51
N ALA A 67 10.20 3.48 -1.72
CA ALA A 67 10.70 2.23 -2.29
C ALA A 67 10.57 2.24 -3.81
N GLN A 68 11.39 1.42 -4.47
CA GLN A 68 11.21 1.06 -5.87
C GLN A 68 11.38 -0.45 -6.05
N PHE A 69 10.72 -0.97 -7.09
CA PHE A 69 10.74 -2.39 -7.41
C PHE A 69 11.00 -2.60 -8.89
N ASP A 70 11.99 -3.42 -9.22
CA ASP A 70 12.26 -3.89 -10.57
C ASP A 70 11.13 -4.86 -11.00
N CYS A 71 10.35 -4.48 -11.99
CA CYS A 71 9.24 -5.27 -12.49
C CYS A 71 9.69 -6.62 -13.06
N ALA A 72 10.92 -6.74 -13.57
CA ALA A 72 11.44 -8.00 -14.03
C ALA A 72 11.69 -8.99 -12.87
N GLN A 73 12.00 -8.49 -11.67
CA GLN A 73 12.11 -9.33 -10.46
C GLN A 73 10.73 -9.70 -9.91
N LEU A 74 9.72 -8.84 -10.08
CA LEU A 74 8.35 -9.10 -9.63
C LEU A 74 7.62 -10.11 -10.52
N ALA A 75 7.84 -10.05 -11.83
CA ALA A 75 7.11 -10.84 -12.83
C ALA A 75 7.04 -12.35 -12.56
N PRO A 76 8.15 -13.05 -12.18
CA PRO A 76 8.09 -14.48 -11.85
C PRO A 76 7.37 -14.79 -10.52
N LEU A 77 7.17 -13.79 -9.65
CA LEU A 77 6.54 -13.92 -8.34
C LEU A 77 5.04 -13.56 -8.37
N ASP A 78 4.60 -12.81 -9.39
CA ASP A 78 3.22 -12.40 -9.63
C ASP A 78 2.50 -13.46 -10.47
N SER A 79 1.98 -14.49 -9.84
CA SER A 79 1.29 -15.59 -10.53
C SER A 79 -0.01 -15.18 -11.20
N GLU A 80 -0.60 -14.04 -10.83
CA GLU A 80 -1.82 -13.49 -11.44
C GLU A 80 -1.51 -12.56 -12.63
N GLY A 81 -0.24 -12.16 -12.82
CA GLY A 81 0.19 -11.30 -13.91
C GLY A 81 -0.37 -9.87 -13.84
N LEU A 82 -0.61 -9.37 -12.65
CA LEU A 82 -1.21 -8.05 -12.40
C LEU A 82 -0.22 -6.90 -12.63
N LEU A 83 1.04 -7.11 -12.27
CA LEU A 83 2.09 -6.08 -12.34
C LEU A 83 2.69 -5.98 -13.75
N PRO A 84 3.33 -4.85 -14.09
CA PRO A 84 4.17 -4.75 -15.27
C PRO A 84 5.30 -5.79 -15.22
N LYS A 85 5.76 -6.24 -16.39
CA LYS A 85 6.89 -7.18 -16.47
C LYS A 85 8.25 -6.50 -16.66
N GLU A 86 8.22 -5.21 -16.98
CA GLU A 86 9.41 -4.39 -17.28
C GLU A 86 9.26 -3.01 -16.68
N GLY A 87 10.39 -2.34 -16.46
CA GLY A 87 10.48 -1.03 -15.84
C GLY A 87 10.60 -1.10 -14.31
N VAL A 88 10.49 0.04 -13.68
CA VAL A 88 10.60 0.20 -12.22
C VAL A 88 9.33 0.87 -11.70
N LEU A 89 8.71 0.28 -10.68
CA LEU A 89 7.64 0.89 -9.90
C LEU A 89 8.24 1.64 -8.71
N SER A 90 7.97 2.93 -8.60
CA SER A 90 8.52 3.81 -7.55
C SER A 90 7.39 4.43 -6.75
N PHE A 91 7.50 4.35 -5.42
CA PHE A 91 6.49 4.76 -4.44
C PHE A 91 6.99 5.96 -3.65
N PHE A 92 6.16 7.02 -3.59
CA PHE A 92 6.43 8.25 -2.87
C PHE A 92 5.27 8.58 -1.93
N TYR A 93 5.58 9.17 -0.77
CA TYR A 93 4.59 9.60 0.20
C TYR A 93 5.06 10.84 0.97
N GLU A 94 4.14 11.73 1.32
CA GLU A 94 4.40 12.91 2.11
C GLU A 94 4.51 12.52 3.59
N LEU A 95 5.75 12.42 4.10
CA LEU A 95 6.05 11.91 5.44
C LEU A 95 5.94 12.96 6.54
N GLU A 96 6.01 14.26 6.24
CA GLU A 96 6.02 15.30 7.26
C GLU A 96 4.66 15.46 7.93
N SER A 97 3.55 15.47 7.15
CA SER A 97 2.20 15.55 7.70
C SER A 97 1.56 14.17 7.94
N GLN A 98 2.08 13.14 7.29
CA GLN A 98 1.54 11.76 7.31
C GLN A 98 0.01 11.75 7.09
N ARG A 99 -0.46 12.21 5.93
CA ARG A 99 -1.88 12.22 5.59
C ARG A 99 -2.45 10.80 5.55
N TRP A 100 -3.56 10.59 6.23
CA TRP A 100 -4.13 9.26 6.43
C TRP A 100 -4.93 8.73 5.24
N GLY A 101 -5.19 9.59 4.26
CA GLY A 101 -5.99 9.24 3.10
C GLY A 101 -7.49 9.15 3.39
N TYR A 102 -7.99 9.77 4.46
CA TYR A 102 -9.40 9.80 4.85
C TYR A 102 -10.16 11.05 4.38
N ASP A 103 -9.45 11.98 3.74
CA ASP A 103 -10.02 13.17 3.12
C ASP A 103 -9.79 13.11 1.60
N PRO A 104 -10.80 13.37 0.75
CA PRO A 104 -10.58 13.55 -0.68
C PRO A 104 -9.49 14.58 -1.03
N LYS A 105 -9.21 15.53 -0.14
CA LYS A 105 -8.13 16.52 -0.27
C LYS A 105 -6.73 15.92 -0.07
N ASP A 106 -6.63 14.70 0.45
CA ASP A 106 -5.36 14.00 0.56
C ASP A 106 -4.88 13.43 -0.80
N ALA A 107 -5.67 13.62 -1.87
CA ALA A 107 -5.29 13.23 -3.22
C ALA A 107 -3.94 13.84 -3.61
N GLY A 108 -2.97 13.00 -3.96
CA GLY A 108 -1.60 13.43 -4.29
C GLY A 108 -0.60 13.37 -3.13
N CYS A 109 -1.04 13.13 -1.88
CA CYS A 109 -0.11 12.93 -0.75
C CYS A 109 0.77 11.67 -0.90
N ALA A 110 0.36 10.75 -1.77
CA ALA A 110 1.13 9.59 -2.18
C ALA A 110 1.04 9.44 -3.70
N GLN A 111 2.13 9.08 -4.34
CA GLN A 111 2.21 8.91 -5.78
C GLN A 111 3.02 7.68 -6.13
N VAL A 112 2.62 7.03 -7.22
CA VAL A 112 3.32 5.87 -7.77
C VAL A 112 3.64 6.13 -9.24
N PHE A 113 4.89 5.90 -9.58
CA PHE A 113 5.38 6.04 -10.95
C PHE A 113 5.84 4.70 -11.50
N ARG A 114 5.63 4.50 -12.78
CA ARG A 114 6.29 3.45 -13.54
C ARG A 114 7.27 4.08 -14.50
N PHE A 115 8.54 3.80 -14.33
CA PHE A 115 9.60 4.28 -15.18
C PHE A 115 10.08 3.19 -16.14
N GLU A 116 10.35 3.56 -17.37
CA GLU A 116 10.93 2.72 -18.42
C GLU A 116 12.12 3.44 -19.06
N GLY A 117 13.00 2.68 -19.70
CA GLY A 117 14.17 3.21 -20.40
C GLY A 117 15.35 3.51 -19.49
N PRO A 118 16.27 4.39 -19.91
CA PRO A 118 17.45 4.73 -19.14
C PRO A 118 17.09 5.49 -17.85
N LEU A 119 17.55 5.00 -16.71
CA LEU A 119 17.35 5.59 -15.38
C LEU A 119 18.69 6.03 -14.78
N ALA A 120 18.64 7.00 -13.88
CA ALA A 120 19.76 7.43 -13.05
C ALA A 120 19.27 7.82 -11.66
N PRO A 121 20.12 7.71 -10.60
CA PRO A 121 19.77 8.20 -9.28
C PRO A 121 19.49 9.70 -9.29
N ALA A 122 18.30 10.09 -8.81
CA ALA A 122 17.93 11.50 -8.68
C ALA A 122 18.68 12.18 -7.52
N GLU A 123 18.92 13.49 -7.65
CA GLU A 123 19.31 14.30 -6.50
C GLU A 123 18.06 14.64 -5.68
N PHE A 124 18.20 14.67 -4.35
CA PHE A 124 17.13 15.14 -3.48
C PHE A 124 16.87 16.63 -3.68
N PRO A 125 15.60 17.06 -3.75
CA PRO A 125 15.29 18.48 -3.72
C PRO A 125 15.79 19.12 -2.41
N ALA A 126 16.21 20.38 -2.47
CA ALA A 126 16.75 21.08 -1.32
C ALA A 126 15.71 21.21 -0.19
N GLU A 127 14.44 21.29 -0.57
CA GLU A 127 13.28 21.43 0.32
C GLU A 127 12.91 20.13 1.04
N LEU A 128 13.43 18.96 0.60
CA LEU A 128 13.25 17.69 1.32
C LEU A 128 14.21 17.63 2.49
N GLU A 129 13.68 17.71 3.69
CA GLU A 129 14.46 17.66 4.92
C GLU A 129 15.24 16.34 5.07
N GLU A 130 16.37 16.40 5.78
CA GLU A 130 17.29 15.27 5.89
C GLU A 130 16.66 14.03 6.56
N ASN A 131 15.79 14.23 7.54
CA ASN A 131 15.06 13.18 8.25
C ASN A 131 14.04 12.44 7.36
N PHE A 132 13.65 13.01 6.21
CA PHE A 132 12.79 12.35 5.21
C PHE A 132 13.58 11.76 4.04
N ARG A 133 14.91 11.81 4.07
CA ARG A 133 15.83 11.14 3.15
C ARG A 133 16.17 9.77 3.72
N LEU A 134 15.34 8.78 3.42
CA LEU A 134 15.40 7.45 4.03
C LEU A 134 16.71 6.71 3.65
N PRO A 135 17.26 5.86 4.53
CA PRO A 135 18.45 5.07 4.23
C PRO A 135 18.19 4.05 3.12
N GLU A 136 19.21 3.77 2.30
CA GLU A 136 19.10 2.77 1.25
C GLU A 136 19.23 1.35 1.80
N LEU A 137 18.19 0.53 1.59
CA LEU A 137 18.15 -0.89 1.93
C LEU A 137 17.79 -1.71 0.69
N ALA A 138 18.43 -2.87 0.52
CA ALA A 138 18.05 -3.80 -0.55
C ALA A 138 16.70 -4.45 -0.23
N ALA A 139 15.86 -4.67 -1.24
CA ALA A 139 14.63 -5.44 -1.11
C ALA A 139 14.87 -6.91 -1.47
N GLU A 140 14.62 -7.80 -0.52
CA GLU A 140 14.51 -9.24 -0.76
C GLU A 140 13.04 -9.57 -1.03
N LEU A 141 12.77 -10.23 -2.15
CA LEU A 141 11.43 -10.52 -2.65
C LEU A 141 11.17 -12.03 -2.67
N SER A 142 9.99 -12.44 -2.20
CA SER A 142 9.57 -13.84 -2.28
C SER A 142 8.07 -13.96 -2.54
N GLY A 143 7.72 -14.84 -3.48
CA GLY A 143 6.32 -15.12 -3.80
C GLY A 143 5.66 -15.99 -2.72
N ALA A 144 4.42 -15.65 -2.38
CA ALA A 144 3.60 -16.39 -1.44
C ALA A 144 2.12 -16.37 -1.84
N THR A 145 1.33 -17.23 -1.19
CA THR A 145 -0.13 -17.22 -1.29
C THR A 145 -0.71 -16.51 -0.06
N ASP A 146 -1.74 -15.74 -0.27
CA ASP A 146 -2.41 -14.96 0.78
C ASP A 146 -3.91 -15.26 0.87
N ALA A 147 -4.43 -15.23 2.09
CA ALA A 147 -5.86 -15.37 2.39
C ALA A 147 -6.40 -14.07 2.97
N PRO A 148 -7.67 -13.70 2.65
CA PRO A 148 -8.25 -12.47 3.16
C PRO A 148 -8.43 -12.49 4.68
N ASP A 149 -8.53 -11.31 5.28
CA ASP A 149 -9.15 -11.14 6.58
C ASP A 149 -10.67 -11.41 6.49
N PHE A 150 -11.30 -11.63 7.64
CA PHE A 150 -12.74 -11.83 7.73
C PHE A 150 -13.55 -10.66 7.17
N GLN A 151 -13.08 -9.43 7.37
CA GLN A 151 -13.73 -8.22 6.89
C GLN A 151 -13.67 -8.07 5.36
N ASP A 152 -12.69 -8.68 4.70
CA ASP A 152 -12.59 -8.75 3.25
C ASP A 152 -13.32 -9.98 2.68
N ALA A 153 -13.20 -11.13 3.35
CA ALA A 153 -13.80 -12.38 2.90
C ALA A 153 -15.33 -12.31 2.83
N CYS A 154 -15.97 -11.75 3.87
CA CYS A 154 -17.43 -11.67 3.93
C CYS A 154 -18.03 -10.83 2.79
N PRO A 155 -17.57 -9.59 2.53
CA PRO A 155 -18.06 -8.84 1.37
C PRO A 155 -17.73 -9.50 0.03
N ALA A 156 -16.54 -10.10 -0.11
CA ALA A 156 -16.16 -10.78 -1.35
C ALA A 156 -17.11 -11.93 -1.70
N LEU A 157 -17.66 -12.61 -0.69
CA LEU A 157 -18.60 -13.71 -0.80
C LEU A 157 -20.08 -13.31 -0.67
N GLU A 158 -20.37 -12.03 -0.48
CA GLU A 158 -21.72 -11.54 -0.17
C GLU A 158 -22.33 -12.23 1.07
N TYR A 159 -21.48 -12.59 2.02
CA TYR A 159 -21.87 -13.34 3.20
C TYR A 159 -22.24 -12.41 4.38
N PRO A 160 -23.48 -12.51 4.90
CA PRO A 160 -23.86 -11.82 6.12
C PRO A 160 -23.20 -12.52 7.32
N TRP A 161 -22.34 -11.83 8.03
CA TRP A 161 -21.56 -12.40 9.13
C TRP A 161 -22.18 -12.15 10.51
N THR A 162 -21.86 -13.02 11.45
CA THR A 162 -22.11 -12.87 12.88
C THR A 162 -20.79 -12.93 13.67
N ALA A 163 -20.80 -12.46 14.92
CA ALA A 163 -19.61 -12.55 15.79
C ALA A 163 -19.09 -14.00 15.99
N ASN A 164 -19.98 -14.99 15.91
CA ASN A 164 -19.58 -16.42 15.99
C ASN A 164 -18.84 -16.89 14.75
N ASP A 165 -19.17 -16.35 13.57
CA ASP A 165 -18.52 -16.70 12.30
C ASP A 165 -17.06 -16.29 12.29
N TYR A 166 -16.69 -15.16 12.90
CA TYR A 166 -15.31 -14.71 12.99
C TYR A 166 -14.38 -15.75 13.63
N ARG A 167 -14.79 -16.35 14.76
CA ARG A 167 -13.97 -17.35 15.46
C ARG A 167 -13.78 -18.62 14.63
N ILE A 168 -14.82 -19.06 13.92
CA ILE A 168 -14.76 -20.25 13.05
C ILE A 168 -13.87 -19.96 11.83
N PHE A 169 -13.96 -18.75 11.28
CA PHE A 169 -13.12 -18.28 10.20
C PHE A 169 -11.64 -18.25 10.59
N ASP A 170 -11.32 -17.61 11.71
CA ASP A 170 -9.95 -17.50 12.23
C ASP A 170 -9.33 -18.88 12.52
N GLN A 171 -10.09 -19.78 13.10
CA GLN A 171 -9.66 -21.18 13.27
C GLN A 171 -9.38 -21.86 11.93
N ALA A 172 -10.27 -21.73 10.94
CA ALA A 172 -10.07 -22.32 9.62
C ALA A 172 -8.83 -21.75 8.93
N ARG A 173 -8.59 -20.43 9.05
CA ARG A 173 -7.41 -19.75 8.49
C ARG A 173 -6.11 -20.31 9.08
N ARG A 174 -6.05 -20.48 10.42
CA ARG A 174 -4.89 -21.09 11.10
C ARG A 174 -4.65 -22.54 10.68
N GLU A 175 -5.71 -23.34 10.59
CA GLU A 175 -5.60 -24.73 10.17
C GLU A 175 -5.16 -24.90 8.71
N LEU A 176 -5.34 -23.88 7.89
CA LEU A 176 -4.81 -23.78 6.53
C LEU A 176 -3.38 -23.20 6.47
N GLY A 177 -2.77 -22.87 7.61
CA GLY A 177 -1.43 -22.30 7.68
C GLY A 177 -1.35 -20.84 7.19
N MET A 178 -2.48 -20.13 7.21
CA MET A 178 -2.59 -18.73 6.75
C MET A 178 -2.57 -17.74 7.92
N ASP A 179 -1.63 -17.94 8.87
CA ASP A 179 -1.45 -17.02 10.00
C ASP A 179 -1.04 -15.62 9.53
N TYR A 180 -1.33 -14.62 10.37
CA TYR A 180 -0.90 -13.25 10.16
C TYR A 180 0.55 -13.09 10.66
N PRO A 181 1.54 -12.89 9.79
CA PRO A 181 2.89 -12.58 10.23
C PRO A 181 2.91 -11.19 10.87
N ALA A 182 3.71 -11.01 11.92
CA ALA A 182 4.02 -9.68 12.43
C ALA A 182 4.91 -8.93 11.42
N ASN A 183 4.73 -7.60 11.33
CA ASN A 183 5.58 -6.69 10.56
C ASN A 183 5.79 -7.14 9.11
N ARG A 184 4.76 -7.01 8.29
CA ARG A 184 4.79 -7.46 6.90
C ARG A 184 4.67 -6.30 5.90
N SER A 185 5.72 -6.10 5.09
CA SER A 185 5.63 -5.33 3.85
C SER A 185 5.42 -6.27 2.67
N GLN A 186 4.56 -5.89 1.73
CA GLN A 186 4.22 -6.76 0.59
C GLN A 186 3.68 -5.97 -0.60
N LEU A 187 3.82 -6.55 -1.80
CA LEU A 187 3.06 -6.15 -2.99
C LEU A 187 1.94 -7.15 -3.23
N LEU A 188 0.80 -6.65 -3.69
CA LEU A 188 -0.40 -7.44 -4.01
C LEU A 188 -0.97 -8.22 -2.80
N GLY A 189 -1.77 -9.25 -3.07
CA GLY A 189 -2.42 -10.07 -2.05
C GLY A 189 -3.58 -9.35 -1.35
N TRP A 190 -3.82 -9.74 -0.12
CA TRP A 190 -4.77 -9.13 0.79
C TRP A 190 -4.03 -8.26 1.82
N PRO A 191 -4.63 -7.17 2.30
CA PRO A 191 -3.99 -6.33 3.31
C PRO A 191 -3.90 -7.05 4.65
N ASP A 192 -2.86 -6.77 5.41
CA ASP A 192 -2.79 -7.07 6.82
C ASP A 192 -3.35 -5.86 7.60
N MET A 193 -4.66 -5.87 7.81
CA MET A 193 -5.40 -4.73 8.35
C MET A 193 -5.16 -4.55 9.86
N ILE A 194 -4.97 -3.29 10.28
CA ILE A 194 -4.90 -2.93 11.71
C ILE A 194 -6.31 -2.58 12.23
N GLN A 195 -7.10 -1.86 11.45
CA GLN A 195 -8.40 -1.33 11.91
C GLN A 195 -9.59 -1.93 11.14
N ASN A 196 -9.80 -1.51 9.90
CA ASN A 196 -11.01 -1.80 9.14
C ASN A 196 -10.72 -2.10 7.68
N ASN A 197 -11.72 -2.67 6.97
CA ASN A 197 -11.68 -2.85 5.54
C ASN A 197 -11.46 -1.51 4.80
N MET A 198 -10.40 -1.45 4.01
CA MET A 198 -9.97 -0.24 3.32
C MET A 198 -10.56 -0.09 1.92
N THR A 199 -11.02 -1.16 1.28
CA THR A 199 -11.58 -1.08 -0.07
C THR A 199 -12.85 -0.24 -0.12
N LEU A 200 -13.73 -0.38 0.90
CA LEU A 200 -14.90 0.48 1.05
C LEU A 200 -14.49 1.93 1.36
N GLN A 201 -13.43 2.13 2.15
CA GLN A 201 -12.91 3.48 2.42
C GLN A 201 -12.42 4.15 1.13
N CYS A 202 -11.59 3.48 0.34
CA CYS A 202 -11.12 3.98 -0.96
C CYS A 202 -12.29 4.32 -1.89
N GLU A 203 -13.32 3.47 -1.94
CA GLU A 203 -14.51 3.71 -2.76
C GLU A 203 -15.28 4.95 -2.32
N LEU A 204 -15.54 5.09 -1.03
CA LEU A 204 -16.28 6.25 -0.49
C LEU A 204 -15.51 7.55 -0.68
N ILE A 205 -14.19 7.54 -0.44
CA ILE A 205 -13.34 8.72 -0.64
C ILE A 205 -13.30 9.12 -2.11
N SER A 206 -13.20 8.16 -3.02
CA SER A 206 -13.23 8.45 -4.46
C SER A 206 -14.54 9.08 -4.95
N ARG A 207 -15.62 8.93 -4.15
CA ARG A 207 -16.92 9.59 -4.34
C ARG A 207 -17.04 10.95 -3.64
N GLY A 208 -15.98 11.41 -2.97
CA GLY A 208 -15.93 12.70 -2.30
C GLY A 208 -16.34 12.69 -0.83
N TYR A 209 -16.56 11.54 -0.20
CA TYR A 209 -16.86 11.45 1.22
C TYR A 209 -15.61 11.64 2.09
N TYR A 210 -15.71 12.49 3.10
CA TYR A 210 -14.70 12.63 4.15
C TYR A 210 -14.91 11.58 5.25
N LEU A 211 -13.93 10.74 5.52
CA LEU A 211 -14.02 9.63 6.47
C LEU A 211 -13.41 9.92 7.85
N GLY A 212 -12.72 11.04 8.03
CA GLY A 212 -12.18 11.46 9.33
C GLY A 212 -13.23 11.97 10.34
N GLY A 213 -14.50 11.89 9.98
CA GLY A 213 -15.65 12.26 10.82
C GLY A 213 -16.56 11.07 11.14
N SER A 214 -17.80 11.37 11.50
CA SER A 214 -18.80 10.33 11.78
C SER A 214 -19.23 9.60 10.50
N TRP A 215 -19.15 8.27 10.51
CA TRP A 215 -19.66 7.38 9.47
C TRP A 215 -21.18 7.50 9.28
N GLU A 216 -21.90 8.02 10.27
CA GLU A 216 -23.35 8.24 10.21
C GLU A 216 -23.75 9.28 9.16
N LYS A 217 -22.82 10.16 8.76
CA LYS A 217 -23.03 11.13 7.68
C LYS A 217 -23.14 10.49 6.30
N ILE A 218 -22.69 9.24 6.15
CA ILE A 218 -22.78 8.48 4.91
C ILE A 218 -24.01 7.56 5.02
N PRO A 219 -24.96 7.61 4.08
CA PRO A 219 -26.16 6.78 4.13
C PRO A 219 -25.83 5.29 4.31
N ALA A 220 -26.48 4.63 5.27
CA ALA A 220 -26.20 3.21 5.56
C ALA A 220 -26.49 2.31 4.36
N GLU A 221 -27.50 2.64 3.56
CA GLU A 221 -27.86 1.95 2.34
C GLU A 221 -26.73 2.03 1.30
N GLU A 222 -26.14 3.21 1.11
CA GLU A 222 -25.01 3.41 0.17
C GLU A 222 -23.79 2.63 0.63
N ARG A 223 -23.42 2.72 1.92
CA ARG A 223 -22.31 1.93 2.49
C ARG A 223 -22.50 0.43 2.29
N SER A 224 -23.74 -0.04 2.48
CA SER A 224 -24.08 -1.46 2.28
C SER A 224 -23.98 -1.86 0.80
N ALA A 225 -24.51 -1.04 -0.10
CA ALA A 225 -24.49 -1.29 -1.54
C ALA A 225 -23.07 -1.33 -2.12
N LEU A 226 -22.16 -0.52 -1.57
CA LEU A 226 -20.78 -0.42 -2.07
C LEU A 226 -19.83 -1.46 -1.48
N ARG A 227 -20.19 -2.16 -0.42
CA ARG A 227 -19.29 -3.06 0.31
C ARG A 227 -18.73 -4.18 -0.56
N THR A 228 -19.57 -4.92 -1.26
CA THR A 228 -19.14 -6.01 -2.16
C THR A 228 -18.45 -5.50 -3.43
N PRO A 229 -18.98 -4.51 -4.16
CA PRO A 229 -18.28 -3.96 -5.31
C PRO A 229 -16.88 -3.47 -4.97
N SER A 230 -16.70 -2.75 -3.86
CA SER A 230 -15.39 -2.19 -3.50
C SER A 230 -14.30 -3.26 -3.32
N VAL A 231 -14.60 -4.40 -2.69
CA VAL A 231 -13.64 -5.51 -2.52
C VAL A 231 -13.27 -6.15 -3.85
N ARG A 232 -14.18 -6.12 -4.83
CA ARG A 232 -13.93 -6.63 -6.20
C ARG A 232 -13.15 -5.65 -7.05
N ASP A 233 -13.41 -4.36 -6.86
CA ASP A 233 -12.86 -3.30 -7.71
C ASP A 233 -11.49 -2.81 -7.26
N TRP A 234 -11.22 -2.79 -5.96
CA TRP A 234 -9.97 -2.31 -5.41
C TRP A 234 -8.98 -3.44 -5.13
N GLN A 235 -7.72 -3.19 -5.43
CA GLN A 235 -6.60 -4.09 -5.23
C GLN A 235 -5.53 -3.41 -4.38
N LEU A 236 -5.02 -4.11 -3.38
CA LEU A 236 -3.78 -3.70 -2.72
C LEU A 236 -2.64 -3.75 -3.73
N LEU A 237 -1.95 -2.64 -3.92
CA LEU A 237 -0.76 -2.55 -4.77
C LEU A 237 0.51 -2.76 -3.94
N PHE A 238 0.61 -2.04 -2.82
CA PHE A 238 1.75 -2.13 -1.90
C PHE A 238 1.31 -1.81 -0.47
N GLN A 239 1.80 -2.58 0.48
CA GLN A 239 1.71 -2.34 1.92
C GLN A 239 3.11 -2.16 2.46
N LEU A 240 3.35 -1.07 3.17
CA LEU A 240 4.59 -0.82 3.88
C LEU A 240 4.33 -0.79 5.38
N ASP A 241 4.95 -1.69 6.10
CA ASP A 241 4.99 -1.75 7.56
C ASP A 241 6.16 -0.93 8.10
N THR A 242 6.31 -0.84 9.41
CA THR A 242 7.50 -0.28 10.06
C THR A 242 8.78 -0.87 9.46
N VAL A 243 9.72 0.01 9.15
CA VAL A 243 11.04 -0.39 8.64
C VAL A 243 12.09 -0.02 9.67
N GLU A 244 12.83 -1.03 10.15
CA GLU A 244 13.90 -0.86 11.12
C GLU A 244 15.25 -1.28 10.53
N ASN A 245 16.28 -0.51 10.81
CA ASN A 245 17.67 -0.86 10.46
C ASN A 245 18.67 -0.17 11.38
N GLY A 246 19.20 -0.89 12.36
CA GLY A 246 20.07 -0.30 13.40
C GLY A 246 19.33 0.77 14.21
N ASP A 247 19.83 2.01 14.16
CA ASP A 247 19.21 3.15 14.85
C ASP A 247 18.11 3.85 14.02
N PHE A 248 17.87 3.40 12.80
CA PHE A 248 16.83 3.93 11.94
C PHE A 248 15.52 3.19 12.14
N GLU A 249 14.44 3.97 12.33
CA GLU A 249 13.06 3.48 12.35
C GLU A 249 12.17 4.42 11.53
N LEU A 250 11.38 3.85 10.61
CA LEU A 250 10.26 4.52 9.98
C LEU A 250 8.98 3.85 10.44
N MET A 251 8.16 4.57 11.21
CA MET A 251 6.87 4.13 11.73
C MET A 251 5.76 5.08 11.28
N PHE A 252 4.57 4.54 11.04
CA PHE A 252 3.40 5.30 10.60
C PHE A 252 2.39 5.42 11.76
N GLY A 253 2.33 6.61 12.39
CA GLY A 253 1.52 6.80 13.60
C GLY A 253 2.03 5.92 14.75
N ASP A 254 1.12 5.20 15.43
CA ASP A 254 1.44 4.26 16.51
C ASP A 254 1.39 2.82 15.98
N CYS A 255 2.55 2.22 15.73
CA CYS A 255 2.70 0.88 15.14
C CYS A 255 1.85 0.67 13.88
N GLY A 256 1.75 1.69 13.05
CA GLY A 256 0.88 1.69 11.87
C GLY A 256 1.54 1.24 10.60
N ARG A 257 0.72 1.21 9.56
CA ARG A 257 1.08 0.84 8.19
C ARG A 257 0.44 1.78 7.18
N ILE A 258 1.05 1.87 6.02
CA ILE A 258 0.45 2.53 4.85
C ILE A 258 0.15 1.52 3.77
N TYR A 259 -0.95 1.76 3.08
CA TYR A 259 -1.48 0.85 2.06
C TYR A 259 -1.79 1.65 0.79
N PHE A 260 -1.12 1.32 -0.29
CA PHE A 260 -1.39 1.85 -1.61
C PHE A 260 -2.41 0.96 -2.29
N TYR A 261 -3.57 1.52 -2.59
CA TYR A 261 -4.65 0.85 -3.30
C TYR A 261 -4.81 1.39 -4.73
N ILE A 262 -5.22 0.53 -5.63
CA ILE A 262 -5.53 0.90 -7.02
C ILE A 262 -6.77 0.13 -7.48
N ARG A 263 -7.59 0.73 -8.35
CA ARG A 263 -8.66 -0.03 -8.98
C ARG A 263 -8.06 -1.08 -9.91
N ARG A 264 -8.66 -2.28 -9.96
CA ARG A 264 -8.21 -3.36 -10.86
C ARG A 264 -8.18 -2.93 -12.32
N GLU A 265 -9.16 -2.14 -12.75
CA GLU A 265 -9.18 -1.57 -14.08
C GLU A 265 -8.00 -0.62 -14.33
N ASP A 266 -7.70 0.28 -13.39
CA ASP A 266 -6.58 1.21 -13.47
C ASP A 266 -5.24 0.48 -13.47
N LEU A 267 -5.10 -0.57 -12.65
CA LEU A 267 -3.91 -1.43 -12.64
C LEU A 267 -3.73 -2.15 -13.98
N ALA A 268 -4.79 -2.70 -14.55
CA ALA A 268 -4.75 -3.36 -15.86
C ALA A 268 -4.34 -2.38 -17.00
N GLN A 269 -4.74 -1.12 -16.88
CA GLN A 269 -4.38 -0.04 -17.81
C GLN A 269 -3.06 0.66 -17.45
N ARG A 270 -2.35 0.22 -16.41
CA ARG A 270 -1.09 0.81 -15.93
C ARG A 270 -1.22 2.28 -15.50
N ARG A 271 -2.40 2.70 -15.04
CA ARG A 271 -2.68 4.05 -14.56
C ARG A 271 -2.32 4.19 -13.08
N PHE A 272 -1.02 4.17 -12.78
CA PHE A 272 -0.50 4.28 -11.41
C PHE A 272 -0.75 5.67 -10.78
N ASP A 273 -1.06 6.67 -11.57
CA ASP A 273 -1.53 8.00 -11.15
C ASP A 273 -2.89 7.97 -10.42
N ARG A 274 -3.60 6.82 -10.45
CA ARG A 274 -4.91 6.61 -9.80
C ARG A 274 -4.81 5.85 -8.47
N VAL A 275 -3.63 5.72 -7.94
CA VAL A 275 -3.41 5.11 -6.62
C VAL A 275 -4.03 5.97 -5.53
N TRP A 276 -4.60 5.31 -4.54
CA TRP A 276 -5.04 5.92 -3.29
C TRP A 276 -4.27 5.32 -2.11
N LEU A 277 -3.87 6.17 -1.16
CA LEU A 277 -3.20 5.71 0.05
C LEU A 277 -4.17 5.74 1.23
N ILE A 278 -4.12 4.71 2.06
CA ILE A 278 -4.74 4.67 3.39
C ILE A 278 -3.64 4.39 4.42
N GLN A 279 -3.63 5.13 5.52
CA GLN A 279 -2.84 4.82 6.71
C GLN A 279 -3.74 4.26 7.80
N GLN A 280 -3.31 3.21 8.48
CA GLN A 280 -3.93 2.69 9.70
C GLN A 280 -2.87 2.55 10.80
N CYS A 281 -3.26 2.79 12.03
CA CYS A 281 -2.40 2.57 13.22
C CYS A 281 -3.25 2.07 14.39
N SER A 282 -2.60 1.68 15.49
CA SER A 282 -3.23 1.17 16.72
C SER A 282 -3.95 2.27 17.50
#